data_1f90d1f71fa86d4533045f61063bc252
#
_entry.id   1f90d1f71fa86d4533045f61063bc252
#
_cell.length_a   1.000
_cell.length_b   1.000
_cell.length_c   1.000
_cell.angle_alpha   90.00
_cell.angle_beta   90.00
_cell.angle_gamma   90.00
#
_symmetry.space_group_name_H-M   'P 1'
#
loop_
_entity.id
_entity.type
_entity.pdbx_description
1 polymer ?
#
loop_
_entity_poly.entity_id
_entity_poly.type
_entity_poly.pdbx_seq_one_letter_code
_entity_poly.pdbx_strand_id
1 'polypeptide(L)'
;MSFLYPSLITLIAILSAAVGVWLTSFSGLSRRLLPFGGGVLLGVALFWVLPEMAQFFSWQGAILWLAGGFLVLAAIDRYVYPVCPACSPSHEHDHCATRLHGFATPLLAAAALHSALDGWSAVASQNAGFSLALIGAIGVHKIPEGLALGVIARASLGSRAAALAWCALAQMATIAGAGLASALAPHLSSQGLHALLALAGGSFLYLGGHAVHGELRRSGTPTLVPALTGVAGSSVLRLLLP
;
A
#
# COMPACT_ATOMS: atom_id res chain seq x y z
N MET A 1 5.53 -4.18 -23.73
CA MET A 1 6.32 -4.06 -22.47
C MET A 1 5.46 -3.76 -21.21
N SER A 2 4.16 -3.53 -21.36
CA SER A 2 3.28 -3.05 -20.27
C SER A 2 3.15 -3.93 -19.03
N PHE A 3 3.37 -5.25 -19.14
CA PHE A 3 3.23 -6.19 -18.03
C PHE A 3 4.52 -6.56 -17.28
N LEU A 4 5.70 -6.16 -17.77
CA LEU A 4 6.97 -6.49 -17.14
C LEU A 4 7.07 -5.92 -15.72
N TYR A 5 6.83 -4.62 -15.57
CA TYR A 5 6.94 -3.96 -14.26
C TYR A 5 5.87 -4.41 -13.27
N PRO A 6 4.58 -4.50 -13.63
CA PRO A 6 3.57 -5.10 -12.75
C PRO A 6 3.91 -6.52 -12.32
N SER A 7 4.48 -7.35 -13.21
CA SER A 7 4.92 -8.71 -12.86
C SER A 7 6.07 -8.71 -11.87
N LEU A 8 7.07 -7.83 -12.04
CA LEU A 8 8.18 -7.68 -11.09
C LEU A 8 7.67 -7.18 -9.73
N ILE A 9 6.79 -6.19 -9.71
CA ILE A 9 6.17 -5.68 -8.48
C ILE A 9 5.41 -6.80 -7.76
N THR A 10 4.61 -7.57 -8.50
CA THR A 10 3.88 -8.73 -7.96
C THR A 10 4.82 -9.78 -7.38
N LEU A 11 5.90 -10.08 -8.08
CA LEU A 11 6.91 -11.05 -7.62
C LEU A 11 7.58 -10.57 -6.32
N ILE A 12 8.00 -9.30 -6.26
CA ILE A 12 8.57 -8.69 -5.05
C ILE A 12 7.59 -8.82 -3.88
N ALA A 13 6.32 -8.49 -4.10
CA ALA A 13 5.27 -8.55 -3.08
C ALA A 13 5.03 -9.97 -2.57
N ILE A 14 4.96 -10.95 -3.47
CA ILE A 14 4.77 -12.37 -3.11
C ILE A 14 5.98 -12.91 -2.35
N LEU A 15 7.20 -12.63 -2.81
CA LEU A 15 8.42 -13.05 -2.13
C LEU A 15 8.52 -12.42 -0.74
N SER A 16 8.19 -11.14 -0.62
CA SER A 16 8.17 -10.44 0.67
C SER A 16 7.12 -11.03 1.61
N ALA A 17 5.92 -11.35 1.10
CA ALA A 17 4.90 -12.03 1.90
C ALA A 17 5.34 -13.44 2.32
N ALA A 18 6.02 -14.19 1.45
CA ALA A 18 6.59 -15.48 1.79
C ALA A 18 7.61 -15.35 2.94
N VAL A 19 8.52 -14.39 2.86
CA VAL A 19 9.46 -14.10 3.97
C VAL A 19 8.68 -13.73 5.24
N GLY A 20 7.64 -12.90 5.16
CA GLY A 20 6.79 -12.53 6.29
C GLY A 20 6.13 -13.75 6.95
N VAL A 21 5.61 -14.70 6.17
CA VAL A 21 5.03 -15.96 6.68
C VAL A 21 6.06 -16.80 7.46
N TRP A 22 7.32 -16.78 7.04
CA TRP A 22 8.40 -17.51 7.73
C TRP A 22 8.92 -16.74 8.96
N LEU A 23 8.93 -15.41 8.94
CA LEU A 23 9.39 -14.55 10.03
C LEU A 23 8.40 -14.42 11.21
N THR A 24 7.23 -15.04 11.16
CA THR A 24 6.23 -14.98 12.24
C THR A 24 6.73 -15.43 13.61
N SER A 25 7.83 -16.16 13.68
CA SER A 25 8.48 -16.53 14.94
C SER A 25 9.07 -15.36 15.72
N PHE A 26 9.15 -14.17 15.10
CA PHE A 26 9.70 -12.95 15.69
C PHE A 26 8.60 -11.93 16.01
N SER A 27 7.95 -12.08 17.15
CA SER A 27 6.80 -11.25 17.59
C SER A 27 7.06 -9.73 17.66
N GLY A 28 8.32 -9.30 17.72
CA GLY A 28 8.69 -7.88 17.73
C GLY A 28 8.82 -7.25 16.35
N LEU A 29 8.96 -8.05 15.27
CA LEU A 29 9.25 -7.54 13.93
C LEU A 29 8.02 -6.88 13.28
N SER A 30 6.84 -7.47 13.44
CA SER A 30 5.59 -6.92 12.88
C SER A 30 5.30 -5.50 13.39
N ARG A 31 5.57 -5.24 14.69
CA ARG A 31 5.39 -3.92 15.30
C ARG A 31 6.29 -2.84 14.74
N ARG A 32 7.41 -3.19 14.11
CA ARG A 32 8.33 -2.25 13.46
C ARG A 32 8.07 -2.13 11.96
N LEU A 33 7.69 -3.24 11.31
CA LEU A 33 7.44 -3.28 9.88
C LEU A 33 6.17 -2.51 9.48
N LEU A 34 5.11 -2.56 10.28
CA LEU A 34 3.87 -1.88 9.96
C LEU A 34 4.03 -0.35 9.91
N PRO A 35 4.56 0.33 10.96
CA PRO A 35 4.78 1.77 10.87
C PRO A 35 5.89 2.15 9.87
N PHE A 36 6.90 1.33 9.65
CA PHE A 36 7.89 1.54 8.61
C PHE A 36 7.24 1.55 7.22
N GLY A 37 6.40 0.55 6.91
CA GLY A 37 5.64 0.49 5.66
C GLY A 37 4.70 1.68 5.50
N GLY A 38 3.99 2.07 6.57
CA GLY A 38 3.18 3.27 6.60
C GLY A 38 3.98 4.53 6.29
N GLY A 39 5.18 4.65 6.87
CA GLY A 39 6.11 5.75 6.58
C GLY A 39 6.56 5.77 5.11
N VAL A 40 6.85 4.60 4.52
CA VAL A 40 7.20 4.50 3.09
C VAL A 40 6.04 4.99 2.22
N LEU A 41 4.79 4.57 2.49
CA LEU A 41 3.62 5.04 1.75
C LEU A 41 3.42 6.56 1.85
N LEU A 42 3.57 7.12 3.05
CA LEU A 42 3.54 8.58 3.25
C LEU A 42 4.63 9.28 2.44
N GLY A 43 5.85 8.76 2.48
CA GLY A 43 6.97 9.31 1.72
C GLY A 43 6.75 9.23 0.21
N VAL A 44 6.24 8.12 -0.30
CA VAL A 44 5.89 7.98 -1.73
C VAL A 44 4.82 9.00 -2.13
N ALA A 45 3.75 9.13 -1.35
CA ALA A 45 2.68 10.08 -1.66
C ALA A 45 3.18 11.54 -1.67
N LEU A 46 4.01 11.92 -0.69
CA LEU A 46 4.44 13.30 -0.49
C LEU A 46 5.63 13.71 -1.37
N PHE A 47 6.59 12.81 -1.60
CA PHE A 47 7.84 13.15 -2.29
C PHE A 47 7.90 12.67 -3.74
N TRP A 48 7.01 11.75 -4.14
CA TRP A 48 6.96 11.24 -5.51
C TRP A 48 5.67 11.66 -6.19
N VAL A 49 4.50 11.24 -5.68
CA VAL A 49 3.23 11.47 -6.37
C VAL A 49 2.85 12.94 -6.36
N LEU A 50 2.89 13.59 -5.20
CA LEU A 50 2.45 14.99 -5.09
C LEU A 50 3.24 15.94 -5.98
N PRO A 51 4.60 15.95 -6.00
CA PRO A 51 5.35 16.84 -6.88
C PRO A 51 5.12 16.55 -8.37
N GLU A 52 4.99 15.28 -8.74
CA GLU A 52 4.71 14.87 -10.12
C GLU A 52 3.34 15.39 -10.56
N MET A 53 2.33 15.20 -9.74
CA MET A 53 0.99 15.71 -10.03
C MET A 53 0.92 17.23 -10.05
N ALA A 54 1.76 17.91 -9.25
CA ALA A 54 1.83 19.37 -9.25
C ALA A 54 2.38 19.94 -10.56
N GLN A 55 3.21 19.22 -11.29
CA GLN A 55 3.66 19.60 -12.62
C GLN A 55 2.53 19.56 -13.65
N PHE A 56 1.55 18.68 -13.44
CA PHE A 56 0.44 18.51 -14.35
C PHE A 56 -0.80 19.36 -13.97
N PHE A 57 -1.18 19.37 -12.71
CA PHE A 57 -2.42 20.02 -12.21
C PHE A 57 -2.19 21.36 -11.49
N SER A 58 -0.98 21.84 -11.34
CA SER A 58 -0.57 22.80 -10.32
C SER A 58 -0.58 22.21 -8.89
N TRP A 59 0.07 22.90 -7.95
CA TRP A 59 0.11 22.46 -6.54
C TRP A 59 -1.29 22.35 -5.90
N GLN A 60 -2.16 23.33 -6.17
CA GLN A 60 -3.53 23.31 -5.65
C GLN A 60 -4.33 22.14 -6.21
N GLY A 61 -4.27 21.92 -7.52
CA GLY A 61 -4.95 20.81 -8.17
C GLY A 61 -4.44 19.45 -7.67
N ALA A 62 -3.14 19.26 -7.57
CA ALA A 62 -2.55 18.03 -7.05
C ALA A 62 -3.02 17.73 -5.61
N ILE A 63 -2.98 18.72 -4.72
CA ILE A 63 -3.46 18.57 -3.34
C ILE A 63 -4.95 18.20 -3.32
N LEU A 64 -5.79 18.83 -4.14
CA LEU A 64 -7.22 18.52 -4.19
C LEU A 64 -7.49 17.10 -4.67
N TRP A 65 -6.76 16.62 -5.69
CA TRP A 65 -6.89 15.26 -6.16
C TRP A 65 -6.41 14.23 -5.13
N LEU A 66 -5.27 14.47 -4.48
CA LEU A 66 -4.78 13.62 -3.39
C LEU A 66 -5.76 13.61 -2.20
N ALA A 67 -6.29 14.78 -1.83
CA ALA A 67 -7.30 14.87 -0.79
C ALA A 67 -8.58 14.10 -1.17
N GLY A 68 -8.99 14.15 -2.43
CA GLY A 68 -10.07 13.34 -2.97
C GLY A 68 -9.84 11.84 -2.77
N GLY A 69 -8.66 11.34 -3.15
CA GLY A 69 -8.28 9.93 -2.95
C GLY A 69 -8.25 9.52 -1.47
N PHE A 70 -7.70 10.37 -0.62
CA PHE A 70 -7.73 10.19 0.83
C PHE A 70 -9.16 10.07 1.35
N LEU A 71 -10.05 10.98 0.98
CA LEU A 71 -11.45 11.00 1.42
C LEU A 71 -12.24 9.81 0.89
N VAL A 72 -12.02 9.41 -0.35
CA VAL A 72 -12.65 8.21 -0.93
C VAL A 72 -12.29 6.98 -0.12
N LEU A 73 -11.01 6.77 0.18
CA LEU A 73 -10.59 5.60 0.95
C LEU A 73 -11.05 5.69 2.41
N ALA A 74 -11.03 6.88 3.00
CA ALA A 74 -11.58 7.12 4.34
C ALA A 74 -13.08 6.82 4.40
N ALA A 75 -13.84 7.18 3.37
CA ALA A 75 -15.26 6.87 3.27
C ALA A 75 -15.50 5.36 3.10
N ILE A 76 -14.70 4.69 2.27
CA ILE A 76 -14.76 3.23 2.13
C ILE A 76 -14.49 2.57 3.48
N ASP A 77 -13.42 2.98 4.18
CA ASP A 77 -13.07 2.45 5.51
C ASP A 77 -14.17 2.68 6.54
N ARG A 78 -14.80 3.83 6.50
CA ARG A 78 -15.83 4.22 7.49
C ARG A 78 -17.18 3.58 7.23
N TYR A 79 -17.62 3.46 5.96
CA TYR A 79 -19.02 3.17 5.62
C TYR A 79 -19.22 1.84 4.89
N VAL A 80 -18.19 1.32 4.23
CA VAL A 80 -18.31 0.11 3.41
C VAL A 80 -17.60 -1.06 4.09
N TYR A 81 -16.33 -0.88 4.40
CA TYR A 81 -15.50 -1.96 4.89
C TYR A 81 -14.19 -1.46 5.54
N PRO A 82 -13.83 -1.94 6.73
CA PRO A 82 -12.59 -1.51 7.39
C PRO A 82 -11.38 -1.94 6.58
N VAL A 83 -10.67 -0.96 6.04
CA VAL A 83 -9.52 -1.15 5.16
C VAL A 83 -8.27 -1.55 5.94
N CYS A 84 -8.18 -1.17 7.22
CA CYS A 84 -7.06 -1.55 8.09
C CYS A 84 -7.53 -2.30 9.33
N PRO A 85 -7.35 -3.61 9.35
CA PRO A 85 -7.78 -4.45 10.47
C PRO A 85 -6.98 -4.21 11.77
N ALA A 86 -5.78 -3.64 11.68
CA ALA A 86 -4.97 -3.35 12.86
C ALA A 86 -5.51 -2.17 13.69
N CYS A 87 -6.42 -1.38 13.13
CA CYS A 87 -6.76 -0.05 13.64
C CYS A 87 -8.24 0.21 13.83
N SER A 88 -9.15 -0.78 13.64
CA SER A 88 -10.58 -0.56 13.85
C SER A 88 -10.86 -0.24 15.35
N PRO A 89 -11.25 1.01 15.66
CA PRO A 89 -11.50 1.40 17.05
C PRO A 89 -12.80 0.85 17.63
N SER A 90 -13.58 0.08 16.87
CA SER A 90 -14.92 -0.37 17.23
C SER A 90 -14.99 -1.72 17.96
N HIS A 91 -13.85 -2.35 18.27
CA HIS A 91 -13.83 -3.61 19.00
C HIS A 91 -13.10 -3.49 20.34
N GLU A 92 -13.85 -3.69 21.43
CA GLU A 92 -13.33 -3.83 22.78
C GLU A 92 -12.27 -4.93 22.84
N HIS A 93 -11.11 -4.58 23.38
CA HIS A 93 -9.86 -5.33 23.24
C HIS A 93 -9.71 -6.58 24.13
N ASP A 94 -10.65 -6.89 25.00
CA ASP A 94 -10.49 -7.96 26.01
C ASP A 94 -10.69 -9.39 25.48
N HIS A 95 -11.14 -9.55 24.22
CA HIS A 95 -11.37 -10.87 23.59
C HIS A 95 -10.64 -11.10 22.26
N CYS A 96 -9.67 -10.27 21.89
CA CYS A 96 -9.02 -10.35 20.57
C CYS A 96 -8.12 -11.57 20.33
N ALA A 97 -7.67 -12.27 21.36
CA ALA A 97 -6.74 -13.40 21.22
C ALA A 97 -7.37 -14.63 20.54
N THR A 98 -8.70 -14.77 20.57
CA THR A 98 -9.42 -15.96 20.05
C THR A 98 -10.19 -15.73 18.74
N ARG A 99 -10.26 -14.49 18.21
CA ARG A 99 -11.04 -14.13 17.03
C ARG A 99 -10.23 -13.67 15.80
N LEU A 100 -8.96 -14.01 15.71
CA LEU A 100 -8.13 -13.67 14.55
C LEU A 100 -8.63 -14.31 13.22
N HIS A 101 -9.48 -15.33 13.29
CA HIS A 101 -10.03 -16.00 12.09
C HIS A 101 -10.95 -15.11 11.24
N GLY A 102 -11.63 -14.12 11.82
CA GLY A 102 -12.46 -13.17 11.07
C GLY A 102 -11.67 -12.02 10.44
N PHE A 103 -10.41 -11.86 10.79
CA PHE A 103 -9.57 -10.70 10.42
C PHE A 103 -8.80 -10.87 9.10
N ALA A 104 -8.52 -12.11 8.69
CA ALA A 104 -7.73 -12.37 7.48
C ALA A 104 -8.44 -11.88 6.22
N THR A 105 -9.74 -12.11 6.09
CA THR A 105 -10.51 -11.76 4.89
C THR A 105 -10.52 -10.25 4.62
N PRO A 106 -10.84 -9.38 5.59
CA PRO A 106 -10.78 -7.93 5.41
C PRO A 106 -9.41 -7.44 4.98
N LEU A 107 -8.37 -7.90 5.66
CA LEU A 107 -7.01 -7.52 5.35
C LEU A 107 -6.60 -7.91 3.94
N LEU A 108 -6.92 -9.15 3.54
CA LEU A 108 -6.58 -9.66 2.21
C LEU A 108 -7.37 -8.93 1.12
N ALA A 109 -8.64 -8.59 1.37
CA ALA A 109 -9.44 -7.80 0.44
C ALA A 109 -8.88 -6.37 0.29
N ALA A 110 -8.52 -5.72 1.38
CA ALA A 110 -7.89 -4.40 1.36
C ALA A 110 -6.53 -4.44 0.65
N ALA A 111 -5.70 -5.45 0.93
CA ALA A 111 -4.42 -5.65 0.26
C ALA A 111 -4.60 -5.92 -1.24
N ALA A 112 -5.62 -6.68 -1.64
CA ALA A 112 -5.92 -6.93 -3.05
C ALA A 112 -6.36 -5.64 -3.77
N LEU A 113 -7.23 -4.83 -3.16
CA LEU A 113 -7.63 -3.55 -3.72
C LEU A 113 -6.44 -2.61 -3.86
N HIS A 114 -5.61 -2.51 -2.82
CA HIS A 114 -4.40 -1.70 -2.86
C HIS A 114 -3.42 -2.18 -3.95
N SER A 115 -3.20 -3.49 -4.05
CA SER A 115 -2.37 -4.09 -5.09
C SER A 115 -2.91 -3.84 -6.50
N ALA A 116 -4.23 -3.86 -6.69
CA ALA A 116 -4.84 -3.49 -7.97
C ALA A 116 -4.56 -2.02 -8.34
N LEU A 117 -4.63 -1.11 -7.37
CA LEU A 117 -4.28 0.31 -7.57
C LEU A 117 -2.80 0.50 -7.90
N ASP A 118 -1.91 -0.28 -7.30
CA ASP A 118 -0.47 -0.24 -7.64
C ASP A 118 -0.20 -0.71 -9.07
N GLY A 119 -0.85 -1.79 -9.48
CA GLY A 119 -0.75 -2.29 -10.85
C GLY A 119 -1.31 -1.29 -11.87
N TRP A 120 -2.44 -0.67 -11.54
CA TRP A 120 -3.01 0.43 -12.30
C TRP A 120 -1.99 1.58 -12.42
N SER A 121 -1.46 2.04 -11.29
CA SER A 121 -0.51 3.15 -11.22
C SER A 121 0.77 2.87 -11.99
N ALA A 122 1.29 1.64 -11.94
CA ALA A 122 2.48 1.23 -12.67
C ALA A 122 2.28 1.30 -14.19
N VAL A 123 1.13 0.91 -14.73
CA VAL A 123 0.81 1.00 -16.15
C VAL A 123 0.46 2.42 -16.56
N ALA A 124 -0.34 3.12 -15.76
CA ALA A 124 -0.73 4.49 -16.04
C ALA A 124 0.48 5.43 -16.07
N SER A 125 1.47 5.22 -15.17
CA SER A 125 2.71 5.99 -15.17
C SER A 125 3.55 5.73 -16.42
N GLN A 126 3.65 4.49 -16.89
CA GLN A 126 4.33 4.18 -18.17
C GLN A 126 3.68 4.91 -19.36
N ASN A 127 2.35 4.88 -19.42
CA ASN A 127 1.58 5.51 -20.51
C ASN A 127 1.64 7.04 -20.46
N ALA A 128 1.78 7.62 -19.27
CA ALA A 128 1.92 9.06 -19.06
C ALA A 128 3.36 9.58 -19.20
N GLY A 129 4.35 8.70 -19.46
CA GLY A 129 5.75 9.08 -19.61
C GLY A 129 6.46 9.39 -18.28
N PHE A 130 5.91 8.91 -17.15
CA PHE A 130 6.55 9.08 -15.85
C PHE A 130 7.85 8.31 -15.74
N SER A 131 8.73 8.79 -14.84
CA SER A 131 10.05 8.20 -14.64
C SER A 131 9.94 6.77 -14.09
N LEU A 132 10.91 5.92 -14.44
CA LEU A 132 11.11 4.58 -13.83
C LEU A 132 11.21 4.65 -12.31
N ALA A 133 11.54 5.81 -11.77
CA ALA A 133 11.65 6.07 -10.35
C ALA A 133 10.31 5.89 -9.61
N LEU A 134 9.18 6.32 -10.18
CA LEU A 134 7.85 6.08 -9.59
C LEU A 134 7.52 4.58 -9.55
N ILE A 135 7.83 3.85 -10.62
CA ILE A 135 7.65 2.39 -10.68
C ILE A 135 8.56 1.70 -9.66
N GLY A 136 9.80 2.17 -9.52
CA GLY A 136 10.74 1.71 -8.52
C GLY A 136 10.23 1.94 -7.09
N ALA A 137 9.66 3.13 -6.83
CA ALA A 137 9.06 3.44 -5.54
C ALA A 137 7.88 2.51 -5.21
N ILE A 138 7.01 2.23 -6.20
CA ILE A 138 5.93 1.24 -6.05
C ILE A 138 6.52 -0.15 -5.75
N GLY A 139 7.60 -0.57 -6.40
CA GLY A 139 8.26 -1.84 -6.11
C GLY A 139 8.84 -1.91 -4.70
N VAL A 140 9.50 -0.85 -4.26
CA VAL A 140 10.16 -0.79 -2.93
C VAL A 140 9.15 -0.82 -1.79
N HIS A 141 8.02 -0.12 -1.88
CA HIS A 141 7.04 -0.14 -0.78
C HIS A 141 6.32 -1.50 -0.67
N LYS A 142 6.30 -2.31 -1.71
CA LYS A 142 5.77 -3.68 -1.67
C LYS A 142 6.56 -4.62 -0.76
N ILE A 143 7.82 -4.30 -0.46
CA ILE A 143 8.63 -5.11 0.45
C ILE A 143 8.04 -5.09 1.87
N PRO A 144 7.92 -3.92 2.55
CA PRO A 144 7.35 -3.88 3.89
C PRO A 144 5.87 -4.26 3.91
N GLU A 145 5.10 -3.93 2.87
CA GLU A 145 3.69 -4.33 2.75
C GLU A 145 3.55 -5.85 2.71
N GLY A 146 4.29 -6.52 1.81
CA GLY A 146 4.26 -7.97 1.69
C GLY A 146 4.72 -8.66 2.97
N LEU A 147 5.82 -8.19 3.58
CA LEU A 147 6.30 -8.72 4.87
C LEU A 147 5.21 -8.62 5.95
N ALA A 148 4.59 -7.46 6.12
CA ALA A 148 3.53 -7.26 7.10
C ALA A 148 2.31 -8.13 6.81
N LEU A 149 1.87 -8.20 5.55
CA LEU A 149 0.75 -9.04 5.13
C LEU A 149 1.03 -10.52 5.44
N GLY A 150 2.21 -11.02 5.11
CA GLY A 150 2.62 -12.40 5.38
C GLY A 150 2.61 -12.75 6.86
N VAL A 151 3.17 -11.87 7.70
CA VAL A 151 3.16 -12.03 9.16
C VAL A 151 1.73 -12.12 9.70
N ILE A 152 0.87 -11.18 9.33
CA ILE A 152 -0.50 -11.09 9.83
C ILE A 152 -1.34 -12.27 9.30
N ALA A 153 -1.25 -12.59 8.00
CA ALA A 153 -1.98 -13.70 7.40
C ALA A 153 -1.60 -15.04 8.07
N ARG A 154 -0.31 -15.24 8.35
CA ARG A 154 0.14 -16.47 9.05
C ARG A 154 -0.41 -16.56 10.46
N ALA A 155 -0.42 -15.45 11.20
CA ALA A 155 -0.98 -15.40 12.55
C ALA A 155 -2.50 -15.68 12.56
N SER A 156 -3.20 -15.20 11.52
CA SER A 156 -4.67 -15.32 11.42
C SER A 156 -5.14 -16.68 10.89
N LEU A 157 -4.43 -17.25 9.90
CA LEU A 157 -4.88 -18.46 9.20
C LEU A 157 -4.33 -19.78 9.78
N GLY A 158 -3.36 -19.72 10.68
CA GLY A 158 -2.78 -20.88 11.34
C GLY A 158 -1.95 -21.82 10.43
N SER A 159 -2.15 -21.80 9.11
CA SER A 159 -1.46 -22.62 8.12
C SER A 159 -0.54 -21.76 7.26
N ARG A 160 0.73 -22.20 7.08
CA ARG A 160 1.69 -21.52 6.20
C ARG A 160 1.22 -21.54 4.73
N ALA A 161 0.76 -22.69 4.28
CA ALA A 161 0.31 -22.85 2.90
C ALA A 161 -0.91 -21.97 2.60
N ALA A 162 -1.90 -21.94 3.50
CA ALA A 162 -3.06 -21.06 3.34
C ALA A 162 -2.65 -19.58 3.37
N ALA A 163 -1.77 -19.17 4.29
CA ALA A 163 -1.28 -17.79 4.36
C ALA A 163 -0.55 -17.38 3.08
N LEU A 164 0.33 -18.22 2.56
CA LEU A 164 1.04 -17.97 1.30
C LEU A 164 0.09 -17.88 0.11
N ALA A 165 -0.86 -18.81 -0.01
CA ALA A 165 -1.82 -18.85 -1.10
C ALA A 165 -2.70 -17.59 -1.13
N TRP A 166 -3.23 -17.19 0.02
CA TRP A 166 -4.07 -16.00 0.12
C TRP A 166 -3.29 -14.70 -0.07
N CYS A 167 -2.07 -14.60 0.45
CA CYS A 167 -1.20 -13.46 0.17
C CYS A 167 -0.86 -13.37 -1.32
N ALA A 168 -0.49 -14.49 -1.95
CA ALA A 168 -0.20 -14.53 -3.38
C ALA A 168 -1.42 -14.10 -4.21
N LEU A 169 -2.61 -14.61 -3.87
CA LEU A 169 -3.86 -14.24 -4.54
C LEU A 169 -4.13 -12.73 -4.41
N ALA A 170 -3.98 -12.17 -3.22
CA ALA A 170 -4.16 -10.74 -2.99
C ALA A 170 -3.16 -9.89 -3.80
N GLN A 171 -1.90 -10.32 -3.86
CA GLN A 171 -0.86 -9.60 -4.62
C GLN A 171 -1.00 -9.77 -6.15
N MET A 172 -1.61 -10.87 -6.63
CA MET A 172 -1.96 -11.03 -8.05
C MET A 172 -2.96 -9.98 -8.55
N ALA A 173 -3.68 -9.31 -7.67
CA ALA A 173 -4.52 -8.18 -8.03
C ALA A 173 -3.72 -7.03 -8.69
N THR A 174 -2.41 -6.93 -8.47
CA THR A 174 -1.52 -6.02 -9.21
C THR A 174 -1.59 -6.27 -10.72
N ILE A 175 -1.58 -7.54 -11.12
CA ILE A 175 -1.70 -7.89 -12.55
C ILE A 175 -3.10 -7.57 -13.09
N ALA A 176 -4.15 -7.81 -12.28
CA ALA A 176 -5.51 -7.47 -12.67
C ALA A 176 -5.68 -5.95 -12.84
N GLY A 177 -5.14 -5.15 -11.92
CA GLY A 177 -5.14 -3.68 -12.00
C GLY A 177 -4.36 -3.17 -13.23
N ALA A 178 -3.21 -3.78 -13.52
CA ALA A 178 -2.43 -3.48 -14.72
C ALA A 178 -3.20 -3.82 -16.01
N GLY A 179 -3.89 -4.97 -16.04
CA GLY A 179 -4.76 -5.37 -17.16
C GLY A 179 -5.89 -4.37 -17.37
N LEU A 180 -6.56 -3.98 -16.29
CA LEU A 180 -7.63 -2.99 -16.33
C LEU A 180 -7.12 -1.62 -16.83
N ALA A 181 -5.97 -1.16 -16.30
CA ALA A 181 -5.34 0.06 -16.78
C ALA A 181 -5.00 0.00 -18.26
N SER A 182 -4.42 -1.11 -18.74
CA SER A 182 -4.08 -1.30 -20.16
C SER A 182 -5.32 -1.29 -21.06
N ALA A 183 -6.41 -1.88 -20.60
CA ALA A 183 -7.66 -1.93 -21.34
C ALA A 183 -8.37 -0.56 -21.40
N LEU A 184 -8.33 0.20 -20.30
CA LEU A 184 -9.03 1.49 -20.20
C LEU A 184 -8.18 2.67 -20.68
N ALA A 185 -6.83 2.58 -20.64
CA ALA A 185 -5.95 3.67 -21.03
C ALA A 185 -6.25 4.28 -22.42
N PRO A 186 -6.59 3.49 -23.46
CA PRO A 186 -6.95 4.06 -24.76
C PRO A 186 -8.22 4.90 -24.76
N HIS A 187 -9.07 4.72 -23.75
CA HIS A 187 -10.36 5.41 -23.60
C HIS A 187 -10.32 6.58 -22.61
N LEU A 188 -9.19 6.75 -21.91
CA LEU A 188 -9.02 7.82 -20.94
C LEU A 188 -8.16 8.95 -21.52
N SER A 189 -8.54 10.18 -21.22
CA SER A 189 -7.69 11.34 -21.51
C SER A 189 -6.44 11.30 -20.60
N SER A 190 -5.36 11.96 -21.04
CA SER A 190 -4.16 12.15 -20.22
C SER A 190 -4.53 12.74 -18.82
N GLN A 191 -5.45 13.69 -18.80
CA GLN A 191 -5.96 14.27 -17.55
C GLN A 191 -6.64 13.23 -16.65
N GLY A 192 -7.44 12.33 -17.24
CA GLY A 192 -8.09 11.25 -16.48
C GLY A 192 -7.09 10.28 -15.88
N LEU A 193 -6.03 9.92 -16.63
CA LEU A 193 -4.96 9.05 -16.12
C LEU A 193 -4.22 9.68 -14.94
N HIS A 194 -3.84 10.96 -15.05
CA HIS A 194 -3.17 11.68 -13.96
C HIS A 194 -4.07 11.86 -12.75
N ALA A 195 -5.37 12.12 -12.95
CA ALA A 195 -6.34 12.20 -11.86
C ALA A 195 -6.43 10.88 -11.08
N LEU A 196 -6.48 9.74 -11.77
CA LEU A 196 -6.50 8.42 -11.12
C LEU A 196 -5.21 8.12 -10.36
N LEU A 197 -4.05 8.53 -10.90
CA LEU A 197 -2.77 8.43 -10.17
C LEU A 197 -2.75 9.29 -8.91
N ALA A 198 -3.27 10.51 -9.00
CA ALA A 198 -3.38 11.39 -7.83
C ALA A 198 -4.33 10.83 -6.77
N LEU A 199 -5.47 10.25 -7.17
CA LEU A 199 -6.37 9.54 -6.25
C LEU A 199 -5.68 8.34 -5.58
N ALA A 200 -4.89 7.56 -6.32
CA ALA A 200 -4.09 6.48 -5.74
C ALA A 200 -3.05 7.01 -4.73
N GLY A 201 -2.38 8.12 -5.04
CA GLY A 201 -1.48 8.81 -4.09
C GLY A 201 -2.19 9.26 -2.81
N GLY A 202 -3.42 9.74 -2.93
CA GLY A 202 -4.28 10.07 -1.79
C GLY A 202 -4.61 8.85 -0.92
N SER A 203 -4.85 7.70 -1.53
CA SER A 203 -5.06 6.44 -0.80
C SER A 203 -3.81 6.02 -0.01
N PHE A 204 -2.61 6.27 -0.54
CA PHE A 204 -1.35 6.02 0.17
C PHE A 204 -1.21 6.91 1.41
N LEU A 205 -1.64 8.18 1.33
CA LEU A 205 -1.68 9.05 2.50
C LEU A 205 -2.61 8.50 3.59
N TYR A 206 -3.79 8.02 3.19
CA TYR A 206 -4.74 7.42 4.13
C TYR A 206 -4.16 6.17 4.79
N LEU A 207 -3.72 5.19 3.99
CA LEU A 207 -3.21 3.91 4.48
C LEU A 207 -1.96 4.09 5.34
N GLY A 208 -1.01 4.92 4.88
CA GLY A 208 0.23 5.20 5.59
C GLY A 208 -0.04 5.91 6.92
N GLY A 209 -0.86 6.95 6.90
CA GLY A 209 -1.27 7.69 8.10
C GLY A 209 -2.01 6.81 9.09
N HIS A 210 -2.92 5.98 8.60
CA HIS A 210 -3.72 5.06 9.42
C HIS A 210 -2.85 3.97 10.07
N ALA A 211 -1.90 3.37 9.32
CA ALA A 211 -0.96 2.38 9.84
C ALA A 211 -0.07 2.95 10.94
N VAL A 212 0.50 4.15 10.72
CA VAL A 212 1.34 4.83 11.72
C VAL A 212 0.51 5.22 12.94
N HIS A 213 -0.67 5.82 12.76
CA HIS A 213 -1.55 6.25 13.84
C HIS A 213 -2.02 5.06 14.71
N GLY A 214 -2.41 3.97 14.07
CA GLY A 214 -2.86 2.77 14.78
C GLY A 214 -1.77 2.16 15.65
N GLU A 215 -0.56 2.03 15.12
CA GLU A 215 0.56 1.51 15.91
C GLU A 215 1.03 2.50 16.98
N LEU A 216 0.96 3.81 16.72
CA LEU A 216 1.26 4.84 17.71
C LEU A 216 0.33 4.75 18.92
N ARG A 217 -0.96 4.48 18.70
CA ARG A 217 -1.92 4.25 19.81
C ARG A 217 -1.63 2.97 20.60
N ARG A 218 -1.06 1.94 19.95
CA ARG A 218 -0.76 0.65 20.57
C ARG A 218 0.56 0.63 21.32
N SER A 219 1.60 1.18 20.71
CA SER A 219 3.01 1.04 21.13
C SER A 219 3.64 2.36 21.57
N GLY A 220 2.92 3.48 21.42
CA GLY A 220 3.41 4.81 21.82
C GLY A 220 4.51 5.37 20.90
N THR A 221 5.27 6.31 21.42
CA THR A 221 6.30 7.07 20.67
C THR A 221 7.39 6.25 19.99
N PRO A 222 7.78 5.02 20.45
CA PRO A 222 8.75 4.19 19.72
C PRO A 222 8.34 3.86 18.27
N THR A 223 7.05 3.96 17.93
CA THR A 223 6.50 3.80 16.57
C THR A 223 7.03 4.85 15.60
N LEU A 224 7.35 6.04 16.08
CA LEU A 224 7.78 7.16 15.23
C LEU A 224 9.11 6.88 14.55
N VAL A 225 10.03 6.17 15.20
CA VAL A 225 11.35 5.86 14.62
C VAL A 225 11.22 5.06 13.32
N PRO A 226 10.57 3.87 13.28
CA PRO A 226 10.41 3.14 12.04
C PRO A 226 9.55 3.91 11.02
N ALA A 227 8.53 4.67 11.43
CA ALA A 227 7.74 5.47 10.51
C ALA A 227 8.59 6.56 9.83
N LEU A 228 9.37 7.32 10.61
CA LEU A 228 10.26 8.36 10.09
C LEU A 228 11.38 7.77 9.22
N THR A 229 11.91 6.60 9.55
CA THR A 229 12.90 5.92 8.69
C THR A 229 12.29 5.50 7.35
N GLY A 230 11.02 5.09 7.33
CA GLY A 230 10.29 4.80 6.09
C GLY A 230 10.11 6.05 5.22
N VAL A 231 9.66 7.16 5.82
CA VAL A 231 9.53 8.46 5.14
C VAL A 231 10.88 8.93 4.60
N ALA A 232 11.94 8.91 5.45
CA ALA A 232 13.28 9.34 5.05
C ALA A 232 13.85 8.45 3.94
N GLY A 233 13.65 7.13 4.01
CA GLY A 233 14.08 6.19 2.97
C GLY A 233 13.45 6.52 1.62
N SER A 234 12.16 6.82 1.58
CA SER A 234 11.44 7.20 0.36
C SER A 234 11.96 8.54 -0.21
N SER A 235 12.24 9.52 0.66
CA SER A 235 12.75 10.83 0.22
C SER A 235 14.19 10.75 -0.30
N VAL A 236 15.05 9.98 0.36
CA VAL A 236 16.43 9.73 -0.10
C VAL A 236 16.42 9.01 -1.43
N LEU A 237 15.57 7.98 -1.59
CA LEU A 237 15.45 7.27 -2.85
C LEU A 237 15.02 8.19 -4.00
N ARG A 238 14.15 9.17 -3.73
CA ARG A 238 13.75 10.20 -4.71
C ARG A 238 14.91 11.09 -5.14
N LEU A 239 15.83 11.39 -4.23
CA LEU A 239 17.01 12.20 -4.54
C LEU A 239 18.06 11.43 -5.36
N LEU A 240 18.10 10.09 -5.19
CA LEU A 240 19.07 9.22 -5.88
C LEU A 240 18.56 8.74 -7.26
N LEU A 241 17.25 8.75 -7.48
CA LEU A 241 16.59 8.32 -8.71
C LEU A 241 15.83 9.51 -9.33
N PRO A 242 16.51 10.37 -10.09
CA PRO A 242 15.91 11.56 -10.68
C PRO A 242 14.85 11.24 -11.75
#